data_ffb067bcaaacfc0c7c3291f3b43f705c
#
_entry.id   ffb067bcaaacfc0c7c3291f3b43f705c
#
_cell.length_a   1.000
_cell.length_b   1.000
_cell.length_c   1.000
_cell.angle_alpha   90.00
_cell.angle_beta   90.00
_cell.angle_gamma   90.00
#
_symmetry.space_group_name_H-M   'P 1'
#
loop_
_entity.id
_entity.type
_entity.pdbx_description
1 polymer ?
#
loop_
_entity_poly.entity_id
_entity_poly.type
_entity_poly.pdbx_seq_one_letter_code
_entity_poly.pdbx_strand_id
1 'polypeptide(L)'
;MYDELELDMVGDRKTALFFIISDTDATFNFLVSMAYTQLFNLLCERADDQYGGRLPVHVRCLIDEAANIGQIPNLEKLMATIRSREISACLVLQAQSQLKALYKDNMDTIIGNCDSSLFLGGKEETTLKSWSSLLGKETIDMYNTSITKGLSLIHI
;
A
#
# COMPACT_ATOMS: atom_id res chain seq x y z
N MET A 1 16.70 32.54 3.83
CA MET A 1 15.59 31.62 4.03
C MET A 1 16.25 30.33 4.50
N TYR A 2 15.98 29.88 5.72
CA TYR A 2 16.57 28.64 6.23
C TYR A 2 15.61 27.51 5.97
N ASP A 3 16.13 26.36 5.53
CA ASP A 3 15.38 25.11 5.46
C ASP A 3 15.32 24.52 6.88
N GLU A 4 14.15 24.57 7.51
CA GLU A 4 13.95 24.04 8.86
C GLU A 4 13.50 22.57 8.85
N LEU A 5 13.04 22.06 7.69
CA LEU A 5 12.54 20.70 7.58
C LEU A 5 13.65 19.67 7.33
N GLU A 6 14.75 20.09 6.71
CA GLU A 6 15.90 19.23 6.38
C GLU A 6 15.48 17.85 5.84
N LEU A 7 14.54 17.83 4.89
CA LEU A 7 13.97 16.59 4.34
C LEU A 7 15.03 15.67 3.74
N ASP A 8 16.09 16.24 3.20
CA ASP A 8 17.24 15.52 2.64
C ASP A 8 18.06 14.77 3.71
N MET A 9 17.96 15.17 4.99
CA MET A 9 18.68 14.55 6.11
C MET A 9 17.95 13.38 6.76
N VAL A 10 16.72 13.09 6.34
CA VAL A 10 15.89 12.05 6.97
C VAL A 10 16.54 10.67 6.87
N GLY A 11 17.27 10.39 5.79
CA GLY A 11 17.98 9.12 5.57
C GLY A 11 19.40 9.05 6.15
N ASP A 12 19.93 10.13 6.68
CA ASP A 12 21.31 10.22 7.22
C ASP A 12 21.38 9.76 8.68
N ARG A 13 20.32 10.00 9.42
CA ARG A 13 20.22 9.70 10.87
C ARG A 13 18.84 9.18 11.23
N LYS A 14 18.73 8.52 12.39
CA LYS A 14 17.43 8.07 12.90
C LYS A 14 16.53 9.25 13.19
N THR A 15 15.55 9.47 12.34
CA THR A 15 14.62 10.61 12.38
C THR A 15 13.19 10.09 12.29
N ALA A 16 12.26 10.74 12.98
CA ALA A 16 10.83 10.55 12.80
C ALA A 16 10.20 11.86 12.33
N LEU A 17 9.61 11.85 11.15
CA LEU A 17 8.89 12.97 10.55
C LEU A 17 7.41 12.65 10.53
N PHE A 18 6.57 13.56 11.03
CA PHE A 18 5.12 13.41 11.06
C PHE A 18 4.45 14.50 10.23
N PHE A 19 3.66 14.09 9.24
CA PHE A 19 2.72 14.97 8.55
C PHE A 19 1.34 14.80 9.17
N ILE A 20 0.87 15.83 9.87
CA ILE A 20 -0.45 15.82 10.50
C ILE A 20 -1.38 16.65 9.61
N ILE A 21 -2.41 16.00 9.06
CA ILE A 21 -3.39 16.61 8.18
C ILE A 21 -4.78 16.46 8.76
N SER A 22 -5.68 17.36 8.37
CA SER A 22 -7.10 17.24 8.70
C SER A 22 -7.74 16.15 7.83
N ASP A 23 -8.57 15.32 8.43
CA ASP A 23 -9.40 14.33 7.73
C ASP A 23 -10.70 14.95 7.16
N THR A 24 -11.09 16.12 7.65
CA THR A 24 -12.33 16.81 7.27
C THR A 24 -12.12 17.96 6.28
N ASP A 25 -10.89 18.48 6.17
CA ASP A 25 -10.56 19.62 5.29
C ASP A 25 -9.48 19.22 4.28
N ALA A 26 -9.89 18.98 3.04
CA ALA A 26 -9.00 18.59 1.94
C ALA A 26 -8.25 19.78 1.30
N THR A 27 -8.48 21.02 1.74
CA THR A 27 -7.96 22.24 1.10
C THR A 27 -6.43 22.22 0.97
N PHE A 28 -5.73 21.64 1.95
CA PHE A 28 -4.26 21.61 2.00
C PHE A 28 -3.64 20.25 1.67
N ASN A 29 -4.42 19.27 1.22
CA ASN A 29 -3.91 17.93 0.91
C ASN A 29 -2.84 17.96 -0.19
N PHE A 30 -2.92 18.91 -1.13
CA PHE A 30 -1.90 19.09 -2.16
C PHE A 30 -0.51 19.42 -1.60
N LEU A 31 -0.43 20.09 -0.44
CA LEU A 31 0.85 20.38 0.23
C LEU A 31 1.52 19.09 0.69
N VAL A 32 0.74 18.15 1.20
CA VAL A 32 1.25 16.85 1.65
C VAL A 32 1.73 16.02 0.46
N SER A 33 0.97 15.99 -0.62
CA SER A 33 1.39 15.34 -1.88
C SER A 33 2.69 15.94 -2.42
N MET A 34 2.82 17.26 -2.37
CA MET A 34 4.03 17.97 -2.76
C MET A 34 5.21 17.64 -1.82
N ALA A 35 4.97 17.61 -0.51
CA ALA A 35 5.99 17.26 0.48
C ALA A 35 6.50 15.83 0.28
N TYR A 36 5.63 14.85 0.04
CA TYR A 36 6.06 13.48 -0.31
C TYR A 36 6.84 13.44 -1.61
N THR A 37 6.42 14.18 -2.62
CA THR A 37 7.15 14.27 -3.90
C THR A 37 8.56 14.80 -3.68
N GLN A 38 8.72 15.87 -2.92
CA GLN A 38 10.03 16.43 -2.57
C GLN A 38 10.85 15.47 -1.72
N LEU A 39 10.25 14.86 -0.72
CA LEU A 39 10.91 13.89 0.16
C LEU A 39 11.51 12.73 -0.65
N PHE A 40 10.71 12.09 -1.50
CA PHE A 40 11.20 10.98 -2.32
C PHE A 40 12.32 11.40 -3.28
N ASN A 41 12.20 12.56 -3.92
CA ASN A 41 13.24 13.07 -4.81
C ASN A 41 14.53 13.35 -4.07
N LEU A 42 14.46 14.09 -2.96
CA LEU A 42 15.63 14.44 -2.15
C LEU A 42 16.31 13.19 -1.58
N LEU A 43 15.56 12.22 -1.09
CA LEU A 43 16.10 10.96 -0.57
C LEU A 43 16.79 10.14 -1.68
N CYS A 44 16.21 10.10 -2.89
CA CYS A 44 16.82 9.41 -4.02
C CYS A 44 18.12 10.12 -4.46
N GLU A 45 18.09 11.44 -4.62
CA GLU A 45 19.28 12.25 -4.95
C GLU A 45 20.37 12.08 -3.86
N ARG A 46 19.97 12.14 -2.58
CA ARG A 46 20.90 11.95 -1.47
C ARG A 46 21.56 10.56 -1.49
N ALA A 47 20.77 9.53 -1.74
CA ALA A 47 21.29 8.17 -1.89
C ALA A 47 22.29 8.06 -3.02
N ASP A 48 21.96 8.61 -4.19
CA ASP A 48 22.78 8.49 -5.40
C ASP A 48 24.05 9.34 -5.30
N ASP A 49 23.95 10.60 -4.89
CA ASP A 49 25.05 11.56 -4.92
C ASP A 49 26.01 11.46 -3.74
N GLN A 50 25.49 11.13 -2.53
CA GLN A 50 26.29 11.14 -1.31
C GLN A 50 26.70 9.74 -0.84
N TYR A 51 25.87 8.72 -1.12
CA TYR A 51 26.02 7.38 -0.54
C TYR A 51 26.19 6.25 -1.57
N GLY A 52 26.45 6.60 -2.83
CA GLY A 52 26.70 5.59 -3.86
C GLY A 52 25.48 4.71 -4.18
N GLY A 53 24.29 5.27 -4.04
CA GLY A 53 23.03 4.64 -4.43
C GLY A 53 22.21 4.05 -3.26
N ARG A 54 22.65 4.21 -1.99
CA ARG A 54 21.95 3.59 -0.86
C ARG A 54 22.08 4.42 0.42
N LEU A 55 20.95 4.80 1.01
CA LEU A 55 20.94 5.55 2.26
C LEU A 55 21.55 4.75 3.43
N PRO A 56 22.25 5.41 4.36
CA PRO A 56 22.83 4.74 5.53
C PRO A 56 21.77 4.29 6.54
N VAL A 57 20.61 4.94 6.57
CA VAL A 57 19.48 4.58 7.42
C VAL A 57 18.27 4.33 6.56
N HIS A 58 17.63 3.18 6.76
CA HIS A 58 16.39 2.84 6.05
C HIS A 58 15.28 3.82 6.35
N VAL A 59 14.67 4.40 5.31
CA VAL A 59 13.54 5.31 5.43
C VAL A 59 12.25 4.58 5.08
N ARG A 60 11.33 4.50 6.03
CA ARG A 60 10.00 3.95 5.81
C ARG A 60 8.96 5.06 5.81
N CYS A 61 8.30 5.25 4.67
CA CYS A 61 7.17 6.14 4.53
C CYS A 61 5.86 5.37 4.82
N LEU A 62 5.24 5.62 5.96
CA LEU A 62 3.94 5.07 6.30
C LEU A 62 2.87 6.11 5.94
N ILE A 63 2.08 5.82 4.93
CA ILE A 63 1.07 6.73 4.39
C ILE A 63 -0.30 6.19 4.77
N ASP A 64 -0.77 6.62 5.92
CA ASP A 64 -2.10 6.28 6.40
C ASP A 64 -3.15 7.05 5.58
N GLU A 65 -4.24 6.37 5.24
CA GLU A 65 -5.28 6.90 4.35
C GLU A 65 -4.72 7.55 3.06
N ALA A 66 -3.87 6.81 2.34
CA ALA A 66 -3.15 7.31 1.17
C ALA A 66 -4.07 7.94 0.10
N ALA A 67 -5.36 7.62 0.10
CA ALA A 67 -6.34 8.24 -0.78
C ALA A 67 -6.64 9.72 -0.42
N ASN A 68 -6.47 10.10 0.84
CA ASN A 68 -6.83 11.44 1.31
C ASN A 68 -5.78 12.50 1.01
N ILE A 69 -4.52 12.11 0.85
CA ILE A 69 -3.44 13.06 0.55
C ILE A 69 -3.40 13.51 -0.91
N GLY A 70 -4.28 12.95 -1.75
CA GLY A 70 -4.25 13.18 -3.19
C GLY A 70 -3.21 12.34 -3.93
N GLN A 71 -3.04 12.63 -5.21
CA GLN A 71 -2.11 11.90 -6.05
C GLN A 71 -0.68 12.38 -5.82
N ILE A 72 0.23 11.48 -5.48
CA ILE A 72 1.67 11.71 -5.52
C ILE A 72 2.13 11.49 -6.97
N PRO A 73 2.65 12.51 -7.67
CA PRO A 73 3.09 12.39 -9.05
C PRO A 73 4.14 11.28 -9.24
N ASN A 74 3.97 10.47 -10.27
CA ASN A 74 4.87 9.36 -10.63
C ASN A 74 5.11 8.32 -9.53
N LEU A 75 4.16 8.13 -8.60
CA LEU A 75 4.29 7.16 -7.52
C LEU A 75 4.58 5.75 -8.06
N GLU A 76 4.00 5.36 -9.20
CA GLU A 76 4.24 4.07 -9.85
C GLU A 76 5.71 3.84 -10.20
N LYS A 77 6.42 4.91 -10.62
CA LYS A 77 7.85 4.87 -10.94
C LYS A 77 8.69 4.89 -9.66
N LEU A 78 8.29 5.70 -8.70
CA LEU A 78 8.95 5.77 -7.39
C LEU A 78 8.93 4.39 -6.71
N MET A 79 7.79 3.73 -6.62
CA MET A 79 7.65 2.41 -6.01
C MET A 79 8.58 1.36 -6.65
N ALA A 80 8.87 1.47 -7.95
CA ALA A 80 9.78 0.58 -8.63
C ALA A 80 11.27 0.84 -8.30
N THR A 81 11.63 2.05 -7.88
CA THR A 81 13.03 2.50 -7.80
C THR A 81 13.55 2.72 -6.38
N ILE A 82 12.68 3.05 -5.42
CA ILE A 82 13.07 3.44 -4.06
C ILE A 82 13.70 2.30 -3.26
N ARG A 83 13.34 1.06 -3.56
CA ARG A 83 13.81 -0.13 -2.83
C ARG A 83 15.34 -0.24 -2.81
N SER A 84 16.00 -0.03 -3.94
CA SER A 84 17.47 -0.11 -4.05
C SER A 84 18.17 0.94 -3.18
N ARG A 85 17.49 2.03 -2.85
CA ARG A 85 18.01 3.18 -2.11
C ARG A 85 17.74 3.14 -0.60
N GLU A 86 17.31 2.00 -0.07
CA GLU A 86 16.88 1.84 1.35
C GLU A 86 15.66 2.69 1.71
N ILE A 87 14.74 2.85 0.76
CA ILE A 87 13.48 3.55 0.97
C ILE A 87 12.33 2.56 0.74
N SER A 88 11.36 2.55 1.63
CA SER A 88 10.12 1.77 1.47
C SER A 88 8.90 2.64 1.73
N ALA A 89 7.80 2.29 1.04
CA ALA A 89 6.51 2.92 1.26
C ALA A 89 5.48 1.86 1.67
N CYS A 90 4.63 2.23 2.63
CA CYS A 90 3.47 1.46 3.05
C CYS A 90 2.24 2.32 2.81
N LEU A 91 1.39 1.90 1.88
CA LEU A 91 0.14 2.59 1.56
C LEU A 91 -1.01 1.91 2.29
N VAL A 92 -1.70 2.64 3.15
CA VAL A 92 -2.91 2.16 3.81
C VAL A 92 -4.13 2.72 3.10
N LEU A 93 -5.06 1.85 2.76
CA LEU A 93 -6.26 2.16 1.99
C LEU A 93 -7.46 1.47 2.60
N GLN A 94 -8.63 2.07 2.51
CA GLN A 94 -9.89 1.43 2.91
C GLN A 94 -10.41 0.46 1.83
N ALA A 95 -10.12 0.76 0.55
CA ALA A 95 -10.50 -0.06 -0.59
C ALA A 95 -9.55 0.17 -1.77
N GLN A 96 -9.38 -0.84 -2.63
CA GLN A 96 -8.59 -0.72 -3.86
C GLN A 96 -9.20 0.29 -4.86
N SER A 97 -10.51 0.45 -4.84
CA SER A 97 -11.21 1.45 -5.67
C SER A 97 -10.74 2.88 -5.42
N GLN A 98 -10.29 3.22 -4.21
CA GLN A 98 -9.70 4.52 -3.89
C GLN A 98 -8.39 4.74 -4.67
N LEU A 99 -7.52 3.74 -4.70
CA LEU A 99 -6.27 3.82 -5.46
C LEU A 99 -6.54 3.94 -6.97
N LYS A 100 -7.55 3.19 -7.47
CA LYS A 100 -7.98 3.27 -8.86
C LYS A 100 -8.52 4.65 -9.24
N ALA A 101 -9.26 5.30 -8.35
CA ALA A 101 -9.76 6.64 -8.57
C ALA A 101 -8.63 7.67 -8.76
N LEU A 102 -7.55 7.54 -7.98
CA LEU A 102 -6.40 8.44 -8.03
C LEU A 102 -5.44 8.15 -9.19
N TYR A 103 -5.07 6.87 -9.36
CA TYR A 103 -3.97 6.48 -10.26
C TYR A 103 -4.42 5.80 -11.54
N LYS A 104 -5.74 5.54 -11.71
CA LYS A 104 -6.32 4.94 -12.93
C LYS A 104 -5.55 3.69 -13.37
N ASP A 105 -5.00 3.71 -14.57
CA ASP A 105 -4.27 2.58 -15.16
C ASP A 105 -2.93 2.29 -14.47
N ASN A 106 -2.37 3.25 -13.73
CA ASN A 106 -1.12 3.07 -12.99
C ASN A 106 -1.31 2.30 -11.66
N MET A 107 -2.55 2.06 -11.22
CA MET A 107 -2.85 1.32 -10.00
C MET A 107 -2.20 -0.07 -9.98
N ASP A 108 -2.33 -0.81 -11.08
CA ASP A 108 -1.80 -2.18 -11.18
C ASP A 108 -0.27 -2.19 -11.07
N THR A 109 0.39 -1.16 -11.61
CA THR A 109 1.84 -0.99 -11.49
C THR A 109 2.24 -0.69 -10.04
N ILE A 110 1.48 0.15 -9.32
CA ILE A 110 1.75 0.45 -7.91
C ILE A 110 1.61 -0.82 -7.07
N ILE A 111 0.50 -1.55 -7.22
CA ILE A 111 0.24 -2.80 -6.47
C ILE A 111 1.30 -3.85 -6.83
N GLY A 112 1.65 -3.99 -8.11
CA GLY A 112 2.66 -4.95 -8.58
C GLY A 112 4.06 -4.69 -8.05
N ASN A 113 4.38 -3.44 -7.64
CA ASN A 113 5.64 -3.09 -6.99
C ASN A 113 5.60 -3.20 -5.45
N CYS A 114 4.45 -3.59 -4.87
CA CYS A 114 4.35 -3.89 -3.44
C CYS A 114 4.72 -5.36 -3.20
N ASP A 115 5.82 -5.63 -2.52
CA ASP A 115 6.26 -6.99 -2.19
C ASP A 115 5.29 -7.73 -1.26
N SER A 116 4.55 -6.98 -0.46
CA SER A 116 3.60 -7.52 0.52
C SER A 116 2.30 -6.75 0.48
N SER A 117 1.20 -7.48 0.56
CA SER A 117 -0.13 -6.92 0.69
C SER A 117 -0.84 -7.57 1.86
N LEU A 118 -1.46 -6.77 2.73
CA LEU A 118 -2.20 -7.23 3.90
C LEU A 118 -3.66 -6.81 3.78
N PHE A 119 -4.56 -7.79 3.82
CA PHE A 119 -6.00 -7.53 3.84
C PHE A 119 -6.57 -7.80 5.23
N LEU A 120 -7.03 -6.75 5.88
CA LEU A 120 -7.59 -6.80 7.23
C LEU A 120 -9.11 -6.99 7.26
N GLY A 121 -9.71 -7.18 6.10
CA GLY A 121 -11.15 -7.32 5.94
C GLY A 121 -11.80 -6.08 5.32
N GLY A 122 -13.03 -6.25 4.87
CA GLY A 122 -13.82 -5.20 4.23
C GLY A 122 -15.03 -5.76 3.51
N LYS A 123 -15.91 -4.89 3.03
CA LYS A 123 -17.14 -5.27 2.32
C LYS A 123 -17.17 -4.77 0.87
N GLU A 124 -16.14 -4.07 0.42
CA GLU A 124 -16.08 -3.53 -0.92
C GLU A 124 -15.83 -4.66 -1.93
N GLU A 125 -16.80 -4.84 -2.83
CA GLU A 125 -16.88 -6.01 -3.70
C GLU A 125 -15.70 -6.16 -4.66
N THR A 126 -15.19 -5.05 -5.19
CA THR A 126 -14.07 -5.07 -6.13
C THR A 126 -12.79 -5.53 -5.43
N THR A 127 -12.54 -5.03 -4.23
CA THR A 127 -11.41 -5.46 -3.38
C THR A 127 -11.51 -6.94 -3.04
N LEU A 128 -12.70 -7.40 -2.62
CA LEU A 128 -12.93 -8.81 -2.29
C LEU A 128 -12.70 -9.74 -3.49
N LYS A 129 -13.19 -9.36 -4.68
CA LYS A 129 -12.97 -10.12 -5.90
C LYS A 129 -11.50 -10.19 -6.29
N SER A 130 -10.77 -9.08 -6.17
CA SER A 130 -9.34 -9.02 -6.44
C SER A 130 -8.57 -9.97 -5.52
N TRP A 131 -8.80 -9.93 -4.21
CA TRP A 131 -8.16 -10.83 -3.24
C TRP A 131 -8.53 -12.29 -3.47
N SER A 132 -9.82 -12.59 -3.71
CA SER A 132 -10.26 -13.95 -4.01
C SER A 132 -9.60 -14.51 -5.28
N SER A 133 -9.40 -13.66 -6.28
CA SER A 133 -8.73 -14.05 -7.53
C SER A 133 -7.23 -14.33 -7.31
N LEU A 134 -6.57 -13.55 -6.46
CA LEU A 134 -5.15 -13.74 -6.11
C LEU A 134 -4.91 -15.03 -5.32
N LEU A 135 -5.84 -15.40 -4.44
CA LEU A 135 -5.75 -16.65 -3.66
C LEU A 135 -5.97 -17.90 -4.51
N GLY A 136 -6.62 -17.74 -5.66
CA GLY A 136 -6.95 -18.86 -6.55
C GLY A 136 -8.16 -19.69 -6.07
N LYS A 137 -8.30 -20.88 -6.63
CA LYS A 137 -9.38 -21.82 -6.30
C LYS A 137 -8.78 -23.13 -5.83
N GLU A 138 -9.33 -23.66 -4.75
CA GLU A 138 -9.02 -25.00 -4.28
C GLU A 138 -10.22 -25.94 -4.54
N THR A 139 -9.92 -27.18 -4.92
CA THR A 139 -10.96 -28.21 -5.03
C THR A 139 -11.16 -28.85 -3.66
N ILE A 140 -12.38 -28.74 -3.13
CA ILE A 140 -12.75 -29.35 -1.86
C ILE A 140 -13.57 -30.61 -2.16
N ASP A 141 -13.12 -31.76 -1.70
CA ASP A 141 -13.91 -32.98 -1.73
C ASP A 141 -14.92 -32.94 -0.58
N MET A 142 -16.20 -32.77 -0.92
CA MET A 142 -17.29 -32.87 0.05
C MET A 142 -17.88 -34.27 0.08
N TYR A 143 -17.70 -34.95 1.19
CA TYR A 143 -18.37 -36.24 1.44
C TYR A 143 -19.71 -36.01 2.12
N ASN A 144 -20.80 -36.33 1.42
CA ASN A 144 -22.13 -36.33 2.00
C ASN A 144 -22.50 -37.78 2.40
N THR A 145 -22.45 -38.07 3.71
CA THR A 145 -22.94 -39.34 4.24
C THR A 145 -24.41 -39.24 4.55
N SER A 146 -25.28 -39.79 3.66
CA SER A 146 -26.68 -39.99 3.97
C SER A 146 -26.88 -41.36 4.61
N ILE A 147 -27.28 -41.42 5.88
CA ILE A 147 -27.65 -42.64 6.56
C ILE A 147 -29.18 -42.84 6.33
N THR A 148 -29.56 -43.72 5.42
CA THR A 148 -30.94 -44.15 5.23
C THR A 148 -31.23 -45.26 6.26
N LYS A 149 -31.94 -44.95 7.31
CA LYS A 149 -32.51 -45.99 8.18
C LYS A 149 -33.72 -46.60 7.49
N GLY A 150 -33.51 -47.75 6.83
CA GLY A 150 -34.63 -48.54 6.34
C GLY A 150 -35.45 -49.10 7.48
N LEU A 151 -36.74 -48.79 7.56
CA LEU A 151 -37.71 -49.53 8.36
C LEU A 151 -37.91 -50.87 7.71
N SER A 152 -37.42 -51.95 8.32
CA SER A 152 -37.80 -53.30 7.94
C SER A 152 -39.21 -53.54 8.52
N LEU A 153 -40.20 -53.65 7.62
CA LEU A 153 -41.52 -54.20 7.96
C LEU A 153 -41.35 -55.70 8.26
N ILE A 154 -41.52 -56.06 9.52
CA ILE A 154 -41.67 -57.46 9.91
C ILE A 154 -43.11 -57.78 9.64
N HIS A 155 -43.37 -58.66 8.64
CA HIS A 155 -44.65 -59.34 8.48
C HIS A 155 -44.68 -60.49 9.46
N ILE A 156 -45.67 -60.43 10.38
CA ILE A 156 -46.12 -61.53 11.22
C ILE A 156 -47.18 -62.31 10.44
#